data_326862feb2fe75b360cbdc758f2080c3
#
_entry.id   326862feb2fe75b360cbdc758f2080c3
#
_cell.length_a   1.000
_cell.length_b   1.000
_cell.length_c   1.000
_cell.angle_alpha   90.00
_cell.angle_beta   90.00
_cell.angle_gamma   90.00
#
_symmetry.space_group_name_H-M   'P 1'
#
loop_
_entity.id
_entity.type
_entity.pdbx_description
1 polymer ?
#
loop_
_entity_poly.entity_id
_entity_poly.type
_entity_poly.pdbx_seq_one_letter_code
_entity_poly.pdbx_strand_id
1 'polypeptide(L)'
;MLRHFIDGKVDNVYSSVVRRYTSNADQRNNRELISEIYCELKNNYRNEYFYKNTLLNKLLLGVHSVNTTTALTEVAIAKSKADFVLINGKAVVYEIKTELDNLERLSSQVDDYYKAFDHVAVVTYEKNLQQLQKVLDSIDKPVGIYVLRKNGKLGTVRKPQRHISDLDKEIIFKLLRKSEYEDIIAQWYGYLPEVTQFKYYAACKKLFLQIPIEESYLCVLRILKKRMQLEKEEFVKIPYELKFLAYFMELTYDDYQKLEVFLEDQYGGE
;
A
#
# COMPACT_ATOMS: atom_id res chain seq x y z
N MET A 1 13.91 -10.91 3.83
CA MET A 1 14.60 -11.17 2.54
C MET A 1 15.30 -9.92 2.02
N LEU A 2 14.65 -8.90 1.40
CA LEU A 2 15.36 -7.77 0.79
C LEU A 2 16.31 -7.03 1.76
N ARG A 3 15.89 -6.78 3.02
CA ARG A 3 16.75 -6.17 4.05
C ARG A 3 17.98 -7.04 4.37
N HIS A 4 17.87 -8.37 4.34
CA HIS A 4 19.02 -9.26 4.54
C HIS A 4 20.09 -9.06 3.47
N PHE A 5 19.70 -8.87 2.20
CA PHE A 5 20.66 -8.60 1.13
C PHE A 5 21.36 -7.26 1.30
N ILE A 6 20.60 -6.21 1.63
CA ILE A 6 21.15 -4.88 1.94
C ILE A 6 22.13 -4.95 3.11
N ASP A 7 21.85 -5.78 4.11
CA ASP A 7 22.70 -5.99 5.29
C ASP A 7 23.86 -7.00 5.03
N GLY A 8 24.02 -7.52 3.83
CA GLY A 8 25.05 -8.51 3.48
C GLY A 8 24.87 -9.88 4.15
N LYS A 9 23.63 -10.23 4.54
CA LYS A 9 23.31 -11.49 5.22
C LYS A 9 22.88 -12.57 4.22
N VAL A 10 23.35 -13.80 4.45
CA VAL A 10 22.87 -14.97 3.69
C VAL A 10 21.38 -15.21 3.98
N ASP A 11 20.58 -15.34 2.92
CA ASP A 11 19.16 -15.65 3.03
C ASP A 11 18.86 -17.04 2.45
N ASN A 12 18.72 -18.02 3.34
CA ASN A 12 18.42 -19.41 2.94
C ASN A 12 17.09 -19.55 2.19
N VAL A 13 16.14 -18.65 2.43
CA VAL A 13 14.85 -18.65 1.70
C VAL A 13 15.08 -18.25 0.25
N TYR A 14 15.88 -17.21 -0.02
CA TYR A 14 16.24 -16.82 -1.38
C TYR A 14 16.94 -17.95 -2.12
N SER A 15 17.97 -18.56 -1.52
CA SER A 15 18.69 -19.68 -2.12
C SER A 15 17.77 -20.86 -2.43
N SER A 16 16.80 -21.17 -1.57
CA SER A 16 15.83 -22.23 -1.80
C SER A 16 14.87 -21.89 -2.95
N VAL A 17 14.44 -20.62 -3.06
CA VAL A 17 13.57 -20.15 -4.14
C VAL A 17 14.32 -20.16 -5.48
N VAL A 18 15.56 -19.68 -5.52
CA VAL A 18 16.41 -19.71 -6.73
C VAL A 18 16.54 -21.14 -7.23
N ARG A 19 16.96 -22.08 -6.38
CA ARG A 19 17.12 -23.51 -6.79
C ARG A 19 15.83 -24.13 -7.30
N ARG A 20 14.68 -23.71 -6.80
CA ARG A 20 13.37 -24.29 -7.15
C ARG A 20 12.77 -23.71 -8.42
N TYR A 21 13.01 -22.44 -8.72
CA TYR A 21 12.25 -21.69 -9.73
C TYR A 21 13.11 -21.08 -10.83
N THR A 22 14.43 -21.31 -10.82
CA THR A 22 15.33 -20.79 -11.86
C THR A 22 16.22 -21.88 -12.42
N SER A 23 16.80 -21.62 -13.59
CA SER A 23 17.75 -22.51 -14.26
C SER A 23 19.11 -21.83 -14.39
N ASN A 24 20.20 -22.64 -14.37
CA ASN A 24 21.58 -22.16 -14.56
C ASN A 24 21.95 -20.96 -13.65
N ALA A 25 21.55 -21.02 -12.39
CA ALA A 25 21.68 -19.89 -11.46
C ALA A 25 23.13 -19.41 -11.30
N ASP A 26 24.12 -20.35 -11.25
CA ASP A 26 25.54 -20.05 -11.03
C ASP A 26 26.21 -19.21 -12.16
N GLN A 27 25.50 -19.04 -13.28
CA GLN A 27 25.98 -18.26 -14.43
C GLN A 27 25.29 -16.90 -14.58
N ARG A 28 24.46 -16.51 -13.60
CA ARG A 28 23.57 -15.37 -13.70
C ARG A 28 23.66 -14.46 -12.48
N ASN A 29 23.42 -13.18 -12.70
CA ASN A 29 23.33 -12.23 -11.60
C ASN A 29 21.95 -12.31 -10.89
N ASN A 30 21.88 -11.74 -9.68
CA ASN A 30 20.66 -11.78 -8.87
C ASN A 30 19.50 -11.04 -9.52
N ARG A 31 19.74 -9.99 -10.32
CA ARG A 31 18.72 -9.24 -11.05
C ARG A 31 17.95 -10.15 -12.01
N GLU A 32 18.67 -10.95 -12.78
CA GLU A 32 18.06 -11.87 -13.74
C GLU A 32 17.27 -12.97 -13.05
N LEU A 33 17.81 -13.54 -11.96
CA LEU A 33 17.13 -14.58 -11.18
C LEU A 33 15.85 -14.07 -10.53
N ILE A 34 15.86 -12.87 -9.97
CA ILE A 34 14.68 -12.24 -9.39
C ILE A 34 13.61 -11.99 -10.46
N SER A 35 14.01 -11.55 -11.67
CA SER A 35 13.07 -11.37 -12.78
C SER A 35 12.43 -12.68 -13.21
N GLU A 36 13.19 -13.78 -13.27
CA GLU A 36 12.65 -15.11 -13.59
C GLU A 36 11.68 -15.59 -12.51
N ILE A 37 12.05 -15.48 -11.22
CA ILE A 37 11.18 -15.83 -10.09
C ILE A 37 9.87 -15.02 -10.16
N TYR A 38 9.96 -13.74 -10.49
CA TYR A 38 8.76 -12.90 -10.60
C TYR A 38 7.89 -13.29 -11.81
N CYS A 39 8.48 -13.72 -12.91
CA CYS A 39 7.75 -14.29 -14.03
C CYS A 39 6.99 -15.55 -13.63
N GLU A 40 7.60 -16.43 -12.83
CA GLU A 40 6.93 -17.61 -12.27
C GLU A 40 5.75 -17.23 -11.38
N LEU A 41 5.91 -16.23 -10.49
CA LEU A 41 4.80 -15.70 -9.70
C LEU A 41 3.66 -15.19 -10.58
N LYS A 42 3.98 -14.44 -11.62
CA LYS A 42 3.00 -13.87 -12.56
C LYS A 42 2.20 -14.96 -13.29
N ASN A 43 2.84 -16.04 -13.69
CA ASN A 43 2.25 -17.06 -14.55
C ASN A 43 1.52 -18.14 -13.76
N ASN A 44 2.09 -18.56 -12.62
CA ASN A 44 1.69 -19.76 -11.92
C ASN A 44 1.10 -19.53 -10.53
N TYR A 45 1.45 -18.40 -9.87
CA TYR A 45 1.02 -18.16 -8.49
C TYR A 45 0.89 -16.66 -8.18
N ARG A 46 -0.21 -16.04 -8.57
CA ARG A 46 -0.47 -14.64 -8.35
C ARG A 46 -0.89 -14.37 -6.90
N ASN A 47 0.11 -14.30 -6.03
CA ASN A 47 -0.10 -13.96 -4.62
C ASN A 47 -0.37 -12.46 -4.43
N GLU A 48 -0.67 -12.08 -3.21
CA GLU A 48 -0.94 -10.69 -2.80
C GLU A 48 0.21 -9.73 -3.16
N TYR A 49 1.48 -10.19 -3.05
CA TYR A 49 2.64 -9.39 -3.46
C TYR A 49 2.58 -8.98 -4.93
N PHE A 50 2.24 -9.92 -5.82
CA PHE A 50 2.10 -9.63 -7.25
C PHE A 50 1.04 -8.55 -7.51
N TYR A 51 -0.10 -8.60 -6.81
CA TYR A 51 -1.15 -7.58 -6.90
C TYR A 51 -0.66 -6.24 -6.36
N LYS A 52 -0.10 -6.19 -5.15
CA LYS A 52 0.43 -4.98 -4.52
C LYS A 52 1.49 -4.30 -5.39
N ASN A 53 2.45 -5.08 -5.91
CA ASN A 53 3.50 -4.56 -6.80
C ASN A 53 2.92 -4.04 -8.13
N THR A 54 1.91 -4.73 -8.68
CA THR A 54 1.23 -4.26 -9.89
C THR A 54 0.46 -2.96 -9.65
N LEU A 55 -0.24 -2.83 -8.53
CA LEU A 55 -0.96 -1.60 -8.17
C LEU A 55 0.02 -0.43 -8.03
N LEU A 56 1.13 -0.61 -7.32
CA LEU A 56 2.14 0.42 -7.19
C LEU A 56 2.66 0.86 -8.57
N ASN A 57 3.09 -0.07 -9.40
CA ASN A 57 3.66 0.24 -10.71
C ASN A 57 2.64 0.85 -11.68
N LYS A 58 1.38 0.37 -11.69
CA LYS A 58 0.37 0.85 -12.63
C LYS A 58 -0.32 2.13 -12.19
N LEU A 59 -0.66 2.25 -10.91
CA LEU A 59 -1.41 3.40 -10.43
C LEU A 59 -0.48 4.52 -9.96
N LEU A 60 0.52 4.22 -9.13
CA LEU A 60 1.40 5.27 -8.60
C LEU A 60 2.43 5.72 -9.65
N LEU A 61 3.10 4.78 -10.32
CA LEU A 61 4.18 5.11 -11.26
C LEU A 61 3.69 5.33 -12.69
N GLY A 62 2.62 4.65 -13.11
CA GLY A 62 2.12 4.68 -14.49
C GLY A 62 1.07 5.75 -14.76
N VAL A 63 0.18 6.05 -13.80
CA VAL A 63 -0.89 7.06 -13.94
C VAL A 63 -0.54 8.34 -13.20
N HIS A 64 0.14 8.24 -12.08
CA HIS A 64 0.51 9.34 -11.20
C HIS A 64 2.04 9.48 -11.14
N SER A 65 2.51 10.27 -10.20
CA SER A 65 3.94 10.48 -9.97
C SER A 65 4.21 10.37 -8.46
N VAL A 66 5.35 9.81 -8.10
CA VAL A 66 5.83 9.81 -6.70
C VAL A 66 5.96 11.22 -6.11
N ASN A 67 5.97 12.25 -6.95
CA ASN A 67 6.00 13.64 -6.51
C ASN A 67 4.65 14.13 -5.98
N THR A 68 3.56 13.59 -6.52
CA THR A 68 2.19 14.05 -6.24
C THR A 68 1.34 13.02 -5.52
N THR A 69 1.81 11.79 -5.40
CA THR A 69 1.03 10.66 -4.91
C THR A 69 1.81 9.86 -3.87
N THR A 70 1.13 9.48 -2.81
CA THR A 70 1.67 8.60 -1.75
C THR A 70 0.84 7.33 -1.68
N ALA A 71 1.52 6.19 -1.58
CA ALA A 71 0.90 4.92 -1.27
C ALA A 71 1.17 4.54 0.20
N LEU A 72 0.17 3.95 0.85
CA LEU A 72 0.29 3.32 2.16
C LEU A 72 -0.15 1.86 2.02
N THR A 73 0.39 0.99 2.85
CA THR A 73 0.03 -0.44 2.90
C THR A 73 -0.30 -0.86 4.32
N GLU A 74 -1.11 -1.92 4.44
CA GLU A 74 -1.42 -2.52 5.73
C GLU A 74 -2.02 -1.53 6.76
N VAL A 75 -2.87 -0.60 6.27
CA VAL A 75 -3.46 0.45 7.11
C VAL A 75 -4.57 -0.12 7.97
N ALA A 76 -4.39 -0.09 9.29
CA ALA A 76 -5.43 -0.53 10.23
C ALA A 76 -6.58 0.49 10.28
N ILE A 77 -7.81 0.06 9.97
CA ILE A 77 -9.03 0.87 9.95
C ILE A 77 -10.12 0.10 10.69
N ALA A 78 -10.56 0.63 11.82
CA ALA A 78 -11.53 -0.03 12.69
C ALA A 78 -11.13 -1.47 13.04
N LYS A 79 -11.84 -2.48 12.52
CA LYS A 79 -11.55 -3.92 12.73
C LYS A 79 -10.88 -4.57 11.53
N SER A 80 -10.69 -3.81 10.45
CA SER A 80 -10.12 -4.28 9.19
C SER A 80 -8.75 -3.67 8.95
N LYS A 81 -8.04 -4.17 7.95
CA LYS A 81 -6.73 -3.74 7.55
C LYS A 81 -6.71 -3.61 6.04
N ALA A 82 -6.53 -2.38 5.54
CA ALA A 82 -6.54 -2.10 4.12
C ALA A 82 -5.21 -2.52 3.47
N ASP A 83 -5.26 -3.29 2.40
CA ASP A 83 -4.08 -3.80 1.71
C ASP A 83 -3.24 -2.70 1.09
N PHE A 84 -3.91 -1.72 0.45
CA PHE A 84 -3.23 -0.65 -0.28
C PHE A 84 -4.10 0.61 -0.29
N VAL A 85 -3.53 1.76 0.06
CA VAL A 85 -4.20 3.06 0.01
C VAL A 85 -3.38 4.01 -0.84
N LEU A 86 -4.01 4.66 -1.81
CA LEU A 86 -3.37 5.64 -2.70
C LEU A 86 -3.93 7.03 -2.43
N ILE A 87 -3.06 8.00 -2.15
CA ILE A 87 -3.44 9.38 -1.82
C ILE A 87 -2.88 10.33 -2.86
N ASN A 88 -3.80 10.93 -3.64
CA ASN A 88 -3.48 11.97 -4.62
C ASN A 88 -4.68 12.92 -4.80
N GLY A 89 -4.76 13.96 -3.98
CA GLY A 89 -5.92 14.87 -3.91
C GLY A 89 -7.16 14.22 -3.27
N LYS A 90 -7.32 12.94 -3.41
CA LYS A 90 -8.27 12.04 -2.74
C LYS A 90 -7.54 10.81 -2.23
N ALA A 91 -8.17 10.06 -1.34
CA ALA A 91 -7.65 8.75 -0.92
C ALA A 91 -8.53 7.63 -1.45
N VAL A 92 -7.93 6.63 -2.08
CA VAL A 92 -8.62 5.43 -2.55
C VAL A 92 -8.03 4.22 -1.82
N VAL A 93 -8.86 3.51 -1.09
CA VAL A 93 -8.53 2.20 -0.52
C VAL A 93 -8.71 1.15 -1.60
N TYR A 94 -7.72 0.30 -1.79
CA TYR A 94 -7.78 -0.88 -2.65
C TYR A 94 -7.68 -2.12 -1.79
N GLU A 95 -8.77 -2.88 -1.74
CA GLU A 95 -8.83 -4.23 -1.16
C GLU A 95 -8.47 -5.23 -2.26
N ILE A 96 -7.56 -6.13 -1.97
CA ILE A 96 -7.09 -7.13 -2.93
C ILE A 96 -7.77 -8.47 -2.63
N LYS A 97 -8.40 -9.05 -3.65
CA LYS A 97 -8.99 -10.39 -3.61
C LYS A 97 -8.35 -11.24 -4.68
N THR A 98 -7.34 -12.00 -4.27
CA THR A 98 -6.60 -12.93 -5.14
C THR A 98 -7.44 -14.16 -5.49
N GLU A 99 -6.84 -15.07 -6.25
CA GLU A 99 -7.49 -16.37 -6.61
C GLU A 99 -7.68 -17.30 -5.38
N LEU A 100 -7.01 -17.00 -4.26
CA LEU A 100 -7.02 -17.80 -3.04
C LEU A 100 -7.98 -17.27 -1.97
N ASP A 101 -8.51 -16.06 -2.18
CA ASP A 101 -9.32 -15.38 -1.18
C ASP A 101 -10.82 -15.66 -1.37
N ASN A 102 -11.55 -15.75 -0.25
CA ASN A 102 -13.00 -15.69 -0.27
C ASN A 102 -13.54 -14.26 -0.08
N LEU A 103 -14.83 -14.06 -0.33
CA LEU A 103 -15.48 -12.75 -0.25
C LEU A 103 -16.32 -12.54 1.02
N GLU A 104 -16.30 -13.49 1.96
CA GLU A 104 -17.17 -13.50 3.14
C GLU A 104 -17.03 -12.24 4.00
N ARG A 105 -15.79 -11.74 4.14
CA ARG A 105 -15.49 -10.56 4.95
C ARG A 105 -15.58 -9.24 4.18
N LEU A 106 -15.81 -9.28 2.87
CA LEU A 106 -15.69 -8.10 2.03
C LEU A 106 -16.65 -6.98 2.42
N SER A 107 -17.91 -7.31 2.76
CA SER A 107 -18.89 -6.31 3.19
C SER A 107 -18.42 -5.57 4.44
N SER A 108 -17.99 -6.30 5.47
CA SER A 108 -17.49 -5.70 6.71
C SER A 108 -16.21 -4.90 6.52
N GLN A 109 -15.32 -5.33 5.60
CA GLN A 109 -14.11 -4.59 5.24
C GLN A 109 -14.45 -3.25 4.57
N VAL A 110 -15.36 -3.28 3.60
CA VAL A 110 -15.85 -2.06 2.91
C VAL A 110 -16.48 -1.09 3.91
N ASP A 111 -17.30 -1.58 4.84
CA ASP A 111 -17.90 -0.75 5.89
C ASP A 111 -16.85 -0.09 6.80
N ASP A 112 -15.82 -0.82 7.16
CA ASP A 112 -14.73 -0.27 7.96
C ASP A 112 -13.93 0.77 7.18
N TYR A 113 -13.64 0.54 5.89
CA TYR A 113 -12.83 1.45 5.08
C TYR A 113 -13.51 2.80 4.85
N TYR A 114 -14.82 2.82 4.64
CA TYR A 114 -15.57 4.07 4.49
C TYR A 114 -15.67 4.91 5.78
N LYS A 115 -15.36 4.34 6.94
CA LYS A 115 -15.22 5.12 8.19
C LYS A 115 -13.99 6.03 8.20
N ALA A 116 -13.00 5.73 7.35
CA ALA A 116 -11.74 6.46 7.33
C ALA A 116 -11.41 7.14 5.99
N PHE A 117 -11.92 6.62 4.87
CA PHE A 117 -11.61 7.09 3.53
C PHE A 117 -12.86 7.19 2.66
N ASP A 118 -12.86 8.17 1.76
CA ASP A 118 -14.02 8.53 0.94
C ASP A 118 -14.16 7.76 -0.37
N HIS A 119 -13.18 6.92 -0.73
CA HIS A 119 -13.24 6.05 -1.91
C HIS A 119 -12.71 4.66 -1.57
N VAL A 120 -13.44 3.64 -1.97
CA VAL A 120 -13.05 2.23 -1.82
C VAL A 120 -13.16 1.52 -3.16
N ALA A 121 -12.21 0.67 -3.47
CA ALA A 121 -12.20 -0.19 -4.64
C ALA A 121 -11.72 -1.59 -4.28
N VAL A 122 -12.20 -2.59 -5.01
CA VAL A 122 -11.71 -3.97 -4.92
C VAL A 122 -10.93 -4.30 -6.18
N VAL A 123 -9.78 -4.93 -6.01
CA VAL A 123 -8.96 -5.44 -7.09
C VAL A 123 -9.03 -6.96 -7.08
N THR A 124 -9.42 -7.55 -8.19
CA THR A 124 -9.56 -9.00 -8.31
C THR A 124 -9.08 -9.52 -9.67
N TYR A 125 -9.27 -10.78 -9.94
CA TYR A 125 -8.96 -11.43 -11.21
C TYR A 125 -10.23 -11.73 -12.02
N GLU A 126 -10.07 -12.03 -13.31
CA GLU A 126 -11.19 -12.12 -14.27
C GLU A 126 -12.27 -13.14 -13.86
N LYS A 127 -11.86 -14.32 -13.37
CA LYS A 127 -12.82 -15.39 -13.03
C LYS A 127 -13.68 -15.05 -11.81
N ASN A 128 -13.18 -14.23 -10.89
CA ASN A 128 -13.90 -13.86 -9.68
C ASN A 128 -14.85 -12.66 -9.87
N LEU A 129 -14.76 -11.98 -11.02
CA LEU A 129 -15.48 -10.73 -11.26
C LEU A 129 -16.99 -10.85 -11.06
N GLN A 130 -17.61 -11.90 -11.61
CA GLN A 130 -19.05 -12.09 -11.53
C GLN A 130 -19.53 -12.30 -10.09
N GLN A 131 -18.80 -13.09 -9.32
CA GLN A 131 -19.11 -13.32 -7.91
C GLN A 131 -18.90 -12.05 -7.07
N LEU A 132 -17.80 -11.34 -7.34
CA LEU A 132 -17.52 -10.05 -6.70
C LEU A 132 -18.62 -9.03 -6.95
N GLN A 133 -19.09 -8.90 -8.20
CA GLN A 133 -20.16 -7.98 -8.55
C GLN A 133 -21.45 -8.28 -7.75
N LYS A 134 -21.85 -9.56 -7.65
CA LYS A 134 -23.01 -9.96 -6.85
C LYS A 134 -22.89 -9.54 -5.38
N VAL A 135 -21.70 -9.71 -4.78
CA VAL A 135 -21.48 -9.29 -3.39
C VAL A 135 -21.53 -7.77 -3.26
N LEU A 136 -20.86 -7.04 -4.17
CA LEU A 136 -20.83 -5.57 -4.11
C LEU A 136 -22.17 -4.92 -4.44
N ASP A 137 -23.01 -5.56 -5.25
CA ASP A 137 -24.35 -5.06 -5.57
C ASP A 137 -25.33 -5.20 -4.38
N SER A 138 -24.99 -6.03 -3.38
CA SER A 138 -25.71 -6.09 -2.10
C SER A 138 -25.23 -5.05 -1.07
N ILE A 139 -24.15 -4.33 -1.36
CA ILE A 139 -23.60 -3.27 -0.51
C ILE A 139 -24.08 -1.92 -1.05
N ASP A 140 -24.82 -1.18 -0.25
CA ASP A 140 -25.33 0.16 -0.62
C ASP A 140 -24.23 1.23 -0.51
N LYS A 141 -23.12 1.02 -1.26
CA LYS A 141 -21.94 1.92 -1.30
C LYS A 141 -21.27 1.89 -2.68
N PRO A 142 -20.71 3.00 -3.14
CA PRO A 142 -20.18 3.13 -4.50
C PRO A 142 -18.76 2.55 -4.65
N VAL A 143 -18.59 1.27 -4.37
CA VAL A 143 -17.31 0.57 -4.42
C VAL A 143 -16.84 0.40 -5.87
N GLY A 144 -15.60 0.79 -6.17
CA GLY A 144 -14.96 0.57 -7.45
C GLY A 144 -14.55 -0.89 -7.67
N ILE A 145 -14.37 -1.29 -8.92
CA ILE A 145 -13.90 -2.63 -9.30
C ILE A 145 -12.79 -2.51 -10.34
N TYR A 146 -11.66 -3.10 -10.02
CA TYR A 146 -10.53 -3.27 -10.92
C TYR A 146 -10.24 -4.76 -11.13
N VAL A 147 -9.86 -5.13 -12.34
CA VAL A 147 -9.53 -6.50 -12.70
C VAL A 147 -8.10 -6.59 -13.20
N LEU A 148 -7.30 -7.42 -12.54
CA LEU A 148 -5.96 -7.75 -13.00
C LEU A 148 -6.03 -8.93 -13.98
N ARG A 149 -5.85 -8.62 -15.26
CA ARG A 149 -5.95 -9.59 -16.35
C ARG A 149 -4.72 -10.51 -16.41
N LYS A 150 -4.85 -11.64 -17.09
CA LYS A 150 -3.75 -12.59 -17.31
C LYS A 150 -2.50 -11.95 -17.92
N ASN A 151 -2.66 -11.00 -18.81
CA ASN A 151 -1.55 -10.29 -19.45
C ASN A 151 -0.90 -9.21 -18.54
N GLY A 152 -1.30 -9.11 -17.27
CA GLY A 152 -0.80 -8.13 -16.31
C GLY A 152 -1.37 -6.71 -16.48
N LYS A 153 -2.37 -6.52 -17.36
CA LYS A 153 -3.06 -5.24 -17.48
C LYS A 153 -4.12 -5.09 -16.39
N LEU A 154 -4.13 -3.94 -15.73
CA LEU A 154 -5.18 -3.55 -14.79
C LEU A 154 -6.32 -2.88 -15.56
N GLY A 155 -7.49 -3.51 -15.59
CA GLY A 155 -8.70 -2.99 -16.23
C GLY A 155 -9.63 -2.38 -15.19
N THR A 156 -10.26 -1.24 -15.50
CA THR A 156 -11.30 -0.63 -14.68
C THR A 156 -12.66 -1.12 -15.14
N VAL A 157 -13.40 -1.79 -14.29
CA VAL A 157 -14.78 -2.23 -14.53
C VAL A 157 -15.77 -1.19 -14.00
N ARG A 158 -15.53 -0.70 -12.78
CA ARG A 158 -16.30 0.36 -12.13
C ARG A 158 -15.36 1.31 -11.40
N LYS A 159 -15.46 2.60 -11.64
CA LYS A 159 -14.66 3.60 -10.89
C LYS A 159 -15.24 3.79 -9.50
N PRO A 160 -14.41 3.88 -8.43
CA PRO A 160 -14.90 4.26 -7.12
C PRO A 160 -15.43 5.69 -7.15
N GLN A 161 -16.52 5.93 -6.44
CA GLN A 161 -17.10 7.27 -6.27
C GLN A 161 -16.93 7.75 -4.83
N ARG A 162 -16.99 9.06 -4.65
CA ARG A 162 -16.87 9.69 -3.33
C ARG A 162 -18.07 9.34 -2.47
N HIS A 163 -17.81 8.88 -1.25
CA HIS A 163 -18.80 8.60 -0.22
C HIS A 163 -18.27 9.04 1.14
N ILE A 164 -18.90 10.02 1.75
CA ILE A 164 -18.45 10.68 2.99
C ILE A 164 -19.40 10.52 4.17
N SER A 165 -20.60 10.00 3.93
CA SER A 165 -21.63 9.87 4.96
C SER A 165 -21.22 8.95 6.11
N ASP A 166 -20.31 8.01 5.87
CA ASP A 166 -19.87 7.03 6.85
C ASP A 166 -18.56 7.43 7.56
N LEU A 167 -17.95 8.56 7.19
CA LEU A 167 -16.71 9.01 7.82
C LEU A 167 -16.90 9.19 9.33
N ASP A 168 -16.00 8.57 10.10
CA ASP A 168 -15.98 8.59 11.56
C ASP A 168 -14.70 9.28 12.05
N LYS A 169 -14.85 10.44 12.68
CA LYS A 169 -13.71 11.21 13.19
C LYS A 169 -12.88 10.46 14.24
N GLU A 170 -13.49 9.57 15.01
CA GLU A 170 -12.74 8.76 15.97
C GLU A 170 -11.85 7.72 15.28
N ILE A 171 -12.35 7.10 14.20
CA ILE A 171 -11.57 6.17 13.39
C ILE A 171 -10.48 6.91 12.61
N ILE A 172 -10.81 8.06 12.03
CA ILE A 172 -9.84 8.92 11.32
C ILE A 172 -8.71 9.37 12.26
N PHE A 173 -9.05 9.80 13.49
CA PHE A 173 -8.05 10.22 14.50
C PHE A 173 -7.07 9.09 14.85
N LYS A 174 -7.55 7.84 14.90
CA LYS A 174 -6.71 6.66 15.19
C LYS A 174 -5.69 6.33 14.09
N LEU A 175 -5.86 6.86 12.87
CA LEU A 175 -4.86 6.72 11.81
C LEU A 175 -3.61 7.56 12.06
N LEU A 176 -3.71 8.60 12.90
CA LEU A 176 -2.69 9.61 13.10
C LEU A 176 -1.65 9.20 14.15
N ARG A 177 -0.39 9.48 13.86
CA ARG A 177 0.71 9.45 14.82
C ARG A 177 0.61 10.68 15.74
N LYS A 178 1.33 10.64 16.86
CA LYS A 178 1.30 11.75 17.85
C LYS A 178 1.63 13.10 17.21
N SER A 179 2.76 13.24 16.54
CA SER A 179 3.15 14.49 15.89
C SER A 179 2.14 14.96 14.86
N GLU A 180 1.47 14.03 14.17
CA GLU A 180 0.51 14.34 13.11
C GLU A 180 -0.79 14.95 13.63
N TYR A 181 -1.36 14.40 14.73
CA TYR A 181 -2.54 15.03 15.32
C TYR A 181 -2.19 16.31 16.06
N GLU A 182 -1.00 16.43 16.64
CA GLU A 182 -0.51 17.68 17.22
C GLU A 182 -0.41 18.78 16.16
N ASP A 183 0.14 18.47 14.99
CA ASP A 183 0.23 19.41 13.86
C ASP A 183 -1.16 19.91 13.42
N ILE A 184 -2.15 19.01 13.31
CA ILE A 184 -3.51 19.39 12.92
C ILE A 184 -4.13 20.33 13.96
N ILE A 185 -4.01 19.98 15.24
CA ILE A 185 -4.59 20.75 16.35
C ILE A 185 -3.93 22.14 16.45
N ALA A 186 -2.58 22.19 16.40
CA ALA A 186 -1.84 23.43 16.44
C ALA A 186 -2.16 24.35 15.25
N GLN A 187 -2.31 23.78 14.04
CA GLN A 187 -2.71 24.56 12.85
C GLN A 187 -4.15 25.11 12.97
N TRP A 188 -5.06 24.35 13.58
CA TRP A 188 -6.47 24.73 13.66
C TRP A 188 -6.76 25.70 14.79
N TYR A 189 -6.18 25.46 15.98
CA TYR A 189 -6.48 26.22 17.21
C TYR A 189 -5.39 27.23 17.59
N GLY A 190 -4.17 27.12 17.05
CA GLY A 190 -3.03 27.94 17.44
C GLY A 190 -2.33 27.48 18.71
N TYR A 191 -2.79 26.42 19.38
CA TYR A 191 -2.23 25.89 20.63
C TYR A 191 -2.40 24.38 20.74
N LEU A 192 -1.66 23.77 21.67
CA LEU A 192 -1.84 22.38 22.09
C LEU A 192 -2.35 22.32 23.53
N PRO A 193 -3.05 21.21 23.93
CA PRO A 193 -3.59 21.10 25.29
C PRO A 193 -2.50 21.10 26.35
N GLU A 194 -2.64 21.96 27.36
CA GLU A 194 -1.79 22.00 28.55
C GLU A 194 -2.38 21.11 29.65
N VAL A 195 -2.12 19.82 29.58
CA VAL A 195 -2.60 18.82 30.54
C VAL A 195 -1.50 17.80 30.84
N THR A 196 -1.68 16.98 31.89
CA THR A 196 -0.73 15.92 32.22
C THR A 196 -0.61 14.92 31.06
N GLN A 197 0.54 14.28 30.93
CA GLN A 197 0.82 13.31 29.86
C GLN A 197 -0.23 12.20 29.79
N PHE A 198 -0.74 11.76 30.93
CA PHE A 198 -1.81 10.74 30.99
C PHE A 198 -3.12 11.19 30.34
N LYS A 199 -3.48 12.47 30.41
CA LYS A 199 -4.71 13.05 29.83
C LYS A 199 -4.49 13.59 28.41
N TYR A 200 -3.25 13.67 27.94
CA TYR A 200 -2.87 14.40 26.74
C TYR A 200 -3.54 13.85 25.47
N TYR A 201 -3.46 12.53 25.24
CA TYR A 201 -4.12 11.89 24.10
C TYR A 201 -5.63 12.17 24.06
N ALA A 202 -6.31 12.02 25.19
CA ALA A 202 -7.75 12.26 25.30
C ALA A 202 -8.11 13.73 25.04
N ALA A 203 -7.28 14.67 25.52
CA ALA A 203 -7.47 16.10 25.29
C ALA A 203 -7.27 16.46 23.79
N CYS A 204 -6.21 15.95 23.16
CA CYS A 204 -5.98 16.12 21.73
C CYS A 204 -7.14 15.52 20.90
N LYS A 205 -7.56 14.30 21.22
CA LYS A 205 -8.71 13.66 20.56
C LYS A 205 -9.96 14.53 20.68
N LYS A 206 -10.27 15.07 21.87
CA LYS A 206 -11.42 15.92 22.09
C LYS A 206 -11.39 17.17 21.20
N LEU A 207 -10.25 17.83 21.08
CA LEU A 207 -10.09 18.99 20.18
C LEU A 207 -10.26 18.59 18.72
N PHE A 208 -9.62 17.51 18.28
CA PHE A 208 -9.75 17.03 16.90
C PHE A 208 -11.22 16.72 16.54
N LEU A 209 -11.98 16.10 17.43
CA LEU A 209 -13.38 15.77 17.22
C LEU A 209 -14.30 17.02 17.08
N GLN A 210 -13.87 18.19 17.52
CA GLN A 210 -14.59 19.45 17.34
C GLN A 210 -14.38 20.06 15.94
N ILE A 211 -13.31 19.69 15.23
CA ILE A 211 -13.08 20.15 13.86
C ILE A 211 -14.18 19.59 12.95
N PRO A 212 -14.77 20.37 12.04
CA PRO A 212 -15.73 19.84 11.06
C PRO A 212 -15.16 18.66 10.29
N ILE A 213 -15.99 17.64 9.97
CA ILE A 213 -15.53 16.36 9.43
C ILE A 213 -14.76 16.53 8.11
N GLU A 214 -15.25 17.36 7.19
CA GLU A 214 -14.59 17.56 5.90
C GLU A 214 -13.23 18.25 6.05
N GLU A 215 -13.13 19.24 6.94
CA GLU A 215 -11.88 19.96 7.21
C GLU A 215 -10.84 19.04 7.87
N SER A 216 -11.26 18.30 8.89
CA SER A 216 -10.38 17.33 9.56
C SER A 216 -9.91 16.24 8.59
N TYR A 217 -10.79 15.74 7.74
CA TYR A 217 -10.44 14.74 6.72
C TYR A 217 -9.42 15.28 5.72
N LEU A 218 -9.61 16.50 5.18
CA LEU A 218 -8.64 17.13 4.28
C LEU A 218 -7.27 17.36 4.94
N CYS A 219 -7.25 17.76 6.23
CA CYS A 219 -6.01 17.87 6.99
C CYS A 219 -5.30 16.52 7.12
N VAL A 220 -6.05 15.47 7.44
CA VAL A 220 -5.51 14.11 7.55
C VAL A 220 -4.93 13.64 6.22
N LEU A 221 -5.62 13.81 5.11
CA LEU A 221 -5.09 13.43 3.78
C LEU A 221 -3.78 14.15 3.45
N ARG A 222 -3.67 15.45 3.78
CA ARG A 222 -2.42 16.22 3.59
C ARG A 222 -1.27 15.67 4.41
N ILE A 223 -1.53 15.23 5.64
CA ILE A 223 -0.52 14.65 6.53
C ILE A 223 -0.13 13.25 6.08
N LEU A 224 -1.09 12.38 5.82
CA LEU A 224 -0.82 11.03 5.34
C LEU A 224 -0.02 11.02 4.04
N LYS A 225 -0.25 12.01 3.17
CA LYS A 225 0.51 12.19 1.94
C LYS A 225 2.00 12.46 2.18
N LYS A 226 2.38 13.04 3.31
CA LYS A 226 3.79 13.34 3.66
C LYS A 226 4.53 12.16 4.27
N ARG A 227 3.85 11.04 4.58
CA ARG A 227 4.46 9.89 5.27
C ARG A 227 5.55 9.19 4.49
N MET A 228 5.53 9.29 3.15
CA MET A 228 6.53 8.64 2.32
C MET A 228 7.54 9.66 1.80
N GLN A 229 8.80 9.38 2.08
CA GLN A 229 9.94 10.09 1.53
C GLN A 229 10.79 9.07 0.77
N LEU A 230 11.10 9.36 -0.49
CA LEU A 230 11.85 8.48 -1.37
C LEU A 230 13.05 9.21 -1.93
N GLU A 231 14.17 8.53 -1.98
CA GLU A 231 15.31 8.89 -2.83
C GLU A 231 14.96 8.58 -4.30
N LYS A 232 14.29 9.56 -4.95
CA LYS A 232 13.57 9.35 -6.21
C LYS A 232 14.47 8.88 -7.35
N GLU A 233 15.67 9.43 -7.46
CA GLU A 233 16.64 9.10 -8.50
C GLU A 233 17.07 7.63 -8.37
N GLU A 234 17.32 7.17 -7.14
CA GLU A 234 17.71 5.81 -6.86
C GLU A 234 16.52 4.86 -7.02
N PHE A 235 15.34 5.25 -6.54
CA PHE A 235 14.12 4.44 -6.67
C PHE A 235 13.77 4.12 -8.12
N VAL A 236 14.03 5.04 -9.06
CA VAL A 236 13.77 4.80 -10.50
C VAL A 236 14.60 3.63 -11.03
N LYS A 237 15.83 3.43 -10.56
CA LYS A 237 16.76 2.36 -10.97
C LYS A 237 16.33 0.97 -10.50
N ILE A 238 15.49 0.86 -9.44
CA ILE A 238 15.03 -0.42 -8.89
C ILE A 238 14.25 -1.21 -9.95
N PRO A 239 14.50 -2.52 -10.10
CA PRO A 239 13.73 -3.39 -10.99
C PRO A 239 12.22 -3.37 -10.69
N TYR A 240 11.41 -3.55 -11.72
CA TYR A 240 9.94 -3.59 -11.61
C TYR A 240 9.48 -4.54 -10.49
N GLU A 241 10.11 -5.69 -10.40
CA GLU A 241 9.79 -6.78 -9.48
C GLU A 241 9.92 -6.38 -8.01
N LEU A 242 10.83 -5.46 -7.70
CA LEU A 242 11.16 -5.04 -6.34
C LEU A 242 10.59 -3.67 -5.94
N LYS A 243 9.92 -2.97 -6.86
CA LYS A 243 9.40 -1.61 -6.62
C LYS A 243 8.55 -1.50 -5.36
N PHE A 244 7.65 -2.47 -5.13
CA PHE A 244 6.80 -2.45 -3.94
C PHE A 244 7.62 -2.59 -2.65
N LEU A 245 8.56 -3.51 -2.60
CA LEU A 245 9.42 -3.68 -1.42
C LEU A 245 10.27 -2.45 -1.17
N ALA A 246 10.96 -1.95 -2.18
CA ALA A 246 11.81 -0.77 -2.07
C ALA A 246 11.01 0.48 -1.64
N TYR A 247 9.78 0.64 -2.13
CA TYR A 247 8.91 1.76 -1.78
C TYR A 247 8.57 1.79 -0.28
N PHE A 248 8.24 0.64 0.32
CA PHE A 248 7.78 0.57 1.72
C PHE A 248 8.89 0.27 2.74
N MET A 249 10.13 0.11 2.30
CA MET A 249 11.27 -0.14 3.21
C MET A 249 11.98 1.13 3.68
N GLU A 250 11.59 2.29 3.19
CA GLU A 250 12.23 3.58 3.54
C GLU A 250 13.75 3.52 3.40
N LEU A 251 14.23 3.07 2.21
CA LEU A 251 15.65 2.86 1.93
C LEU A 251 16.39 4.18 1.92
N THR A 252 17.57 4.22 2.56
CA THR A 252 18.54 5.31 2.48
C THR A 252 19.31 5.22 1.16
N TYR A 253 20.03 6.28 0.79
CA TYR A 253 20.92 6.26 -0.37
C TYR A 253 21.92 5.09 -0.32
N ASP A 254 22.52 4.86 0.84
CA ASP A 254 23.46 3.75 1.05
C ASP A 254 22.79 2.36 0.87
N ASP A 255 21.54 2.22 1.32
CA ASP A 255 20.76 1.00 1.10
C ASP A 255 20.52 0.74 -0.41
N TYR A 256 20.25 1.79 -1.20
CA TYR A 256 20.11 1.65 -2.65
C TYR A 256 21.41 1.22 -3.33
N GLN A 257 22.56 1.76 -2.91
CA GLN A 257 23.86 1.35 -3.46
C GLN A 257 24.16 -0.12 -3.14
N LYS A 258 23.91 -0.57 -1.90
CA LYS A 258 24.06 -1.98 -1.51
C LYS A 258 23.12 -2.90 -2.28
N LEU A 259 21.89 -2.46 -2.50
CA LEU A 259 20.92 -3.23 -3.30
C LEU A 259 21.38 -3.35 -4.76
N GLU A 260 21.92 -2.30 -5.34
CA GLU A 260 22.44 -2.33 -6.72
C GLU A 260 23.62 -3.30 -6.84
N VAL A 261 24.60 -3.26 -5.90
CA VAL A 261 25.70 -4.23 -5.85
C VAL A 261 25.16 -5.64 -5.80
N PHE A 262 24.25 -5.94 -4.86
CA PHE A 262 23.63 -7.26 -4.76
C PHE A 262 22.95 -7.71 -6.07
N LEU A 263 22.26 -6.80 -6.76
CA LEU A 263 21.55 -7.13 -7.99
C LEU A 263 22.50 -7.49 -9.15
N GLU A 264 23.66 -6.84 -9.18
CA GLU A 264 24.68 -7.11 -10.23
C GLU A 264 25.62 -8.27 -9.89
N ASP A 265 25.69 -8.68 -8.61
CA ASP A 265 26.51 -9.80 -8.17
C ASP A 265 25.99 -11.12 -8.77
N GLN A 266 26.93 -11.97 -9.15
CA GLN A 266 26.63 -13.35 -9.59
C GLN A 266 26.13 -14.17 -8.41
N TYR A 267 25.12 -15.00 -8.66
CA TYR A 267 24.58 -15.88 -7.64
C TYR A 267 25.62 -16.91 -7.23
N GLY A 268 25.86 -17.05 -5.90
CA GLY A 268 26.87 -17.97 -5.35
C GLY A 268 28.30 -17.48 -5.44
N GLY A 269 28.54 -16.26 -5.89
CA GLY A 269 29.84 -15.58 -5.77
C GLY A 269 30.16 -15.28 -4.29
N GLU A 270 31.44 -15.48 -3.90
CA GLU A 270 31.95 -15.17 -2.54
C GLU A 270 31.99 -13.65 -2.29
#